data_c65d912fcb65d431eb1612f9dfa42903
#
_entry.id   c65d912fcb65d431eb1612f9dfa42903
#
_cell.length_a   1.000
_cell.length_b   1.000
_cell.length_c   1.000
_cell.angle_alpha   90.00
_cell.angle_beta   90.00
_cell.angle_gamma   90.00
#
_symmetry.space_group_name_H-M   'P 1'
#
loop_
_entity.id
_entity.type
_entity.pdbx_description
1 polymer ?
#
loop_
_entity_poly.entity_id
_entity_poly.type
_entity_poly.pdbx_seq_one_letter_code
_entity_poly.pdbx_strand_id
1 'polypeptide(L)'
;IPCGGVVAGLAAGNTVILKPASVAAPVAWLFAKAFWDAGVPKEALQVIITERDALDKLTQAPEIKHIILTGGTDTAQSILRTKPTTPLSAETGGKNAIICTASADMDHAIMSACHSAFSNAGQKCSACSLFLVERSVYERPDFREKLKDCATSLKVGGVWNAGNIVGPMIT
;
A
#
# COMPACT_ATOMS: atom_id res chain seq x y z
N ILE A 1 -5.34 -0.81 -4.26
CA ILE A 1 -5.76 -0.26 -2.95
C ILE A 1 -6.96 0.69 -3.12
N PRO A 2 -6.96 1.74 -3.98
CA PRO A 2 -8.09 2.68 -4.08
C PRO A 2 -9.40 2.02 -4.54
N CYS A 3 -9.33 0.89 -5.24
CA CYS A 3 -10.51 0.17 -5.74
C CYS A 3 -11.52 -0.14 -4.63
N GLY A 4 -11.05 -0.62 -3.47
CA GLY A 4 -11.94 -0.96 -2.35
C GLY A 4 -12.77 0.22 -1.88
N GLY A 5 -12.16 1.38 -1.66
CA GLY A 5 -12.85 2.58 -1.24
C GLY A 5 -13.79 3.14 -2.31
N VAL A 6 -13.37 3.12 -3.58
CA VAL A 6 -14.21 3.57 -4.70
C VAL A 6 -15.44 2.68 -4.85
N VAL A 7 -15.26 1.36 -4.89
CA VAL A 7 -16.36 0.40 -5.05
C VAL A 7 -17.33 0.48 -3.86
N ALA A 8 -16.83 0.52 -2.64
CA ALA A 8 -17.66 0.64 -1.45
C ALA A 8 -18.47 1.94 -1.44
N GLY A 9 -17.85 3.07 -1.81
CA GLY A 9 -18.53 4.36 -1.90
C GLY A 9 -19.65 4.36 -2.93
N LEU A 10 -19.36 3.89 -4.15
CA LEU A 10 -20.36 3.81 -5.24
C LEU A 10 -21.47 2.83 -4.89
N ALA A 11 -21.17 1.65 -4.36
CA ALA A 11 -22.16 0.64 -3.99
C ALA A 11 -23.09 1.13 -2.86
N ALA A 12 -22.59 2.00 -2.00
CA ALA A 12 -23.40 2.66 -0.96
C ALA A 12 -24.21 3.88 -1.47
N GLY A 13 -24.21 4.13 -2.78
CA GLY A 13 -24.97 5.23 -3.39
C GLY A 13 -24.32 6.61 -3.26
N ASN A 14 -23.03 6.68 -2.94
CA ASN A 14 -22.30 7.94 -2.87
C ASN A 14 -21.66 8.30 -4.22
N THR A 15 -21.38 9.58 -4.39
CA THR A 15 -20.43 10.04 -5.39
C THR A 15 -19.01 9.97 -4.83
N VAL A 16 -18.02 9.69 -5.68
CA VAL A 16 -16.63 9.48 -5.26
C VAL A 16 -15.71 10.42 -6.04
N ILE A 17 -14.84 11.09 -5.31
CA ILE A 17 -13.71 11.83 -5.87
C ILE A 17 -12.45 11.01 -5.58
N LEU A 18 -11.80 10.52 -6.62
CA LEU A 18 -10.53 9.80 -6.55
C LEU A 18 -9.37 10.77 -6.78
N LYS A 19 -8.56 10.98 -5.75
CA LYS A 19 -7.32 11.75 -5.83
C LYS A 19 -6.13 10.81 -5.67
N PRO A 20 -5.46 10.39 -6.74
CA PRO A 20 -4.29 9.52 -6.66
C PRO A 20 -3.04 10.27 -6.15
N ALA A 21 -2.01 9.51 -5.77
CA ALA A 21 -0.65 10.05 -5.74
C ALA A 21 -0.23 10.46 -7.16
N SER A 22 0.59 11.51 -7.29
CA SER A 22 0.96 12.06 -8.60
C SER A 22 1.62 11.01 -9.50
N VAL A 23 2.50 10.18 -8.92
CA VAL A 23 3.18 9.08 -9.62
C VAL A 23 2.23 7.94 -10.05
N ALA A 24 1.05 7.84 -9.47
CA ALA A 24 0.03 6.83 -9.79
C ALA A 24 -1.12 7.39 -10.66
N ALA A 25 -1.04 8.65 -11.07
CA ALA A 25 -2.10 9.32 -11.83
C ALA A 25 -2.51 8.57 -13.11
N PRO A 26 -1.58 8.06 -13.96
CA PRO A 26 -1.97 7.32 -15.16
C PRO A 26 -2.76 6.05 -14.84
N VAL A 27 -2.36 5.31 -13.79
CA VAL A 27 -3.05 4.09 -13.37
C VAL A 27 -4.44 4.40 -12.83
N ALA A 28 -4.58 5.46 -12.04
CA ALA A 28 -5.87 5.89 -11.49
C ALA A 28 -6.83 6.36 -12.59
N TRP A 29 -6.31 7.03 -13.62
CA TRP A 29 -7.10 7.42 -14.78
C TRP A 29 -7.63 6.22 -15.55
N LEU A 30 -6.78 5.24 -15.87
CA LEU A 30 -7.19 4.01 -16.53
C LEU A 30 -8.19 3.20 -15.70
N PHE A 31 -7.98 3.18 -14.39
CA PHE A 31 -8.93 2.57 -13.45
C PHE A 31 -10.32 3.23 -13.53
N ALA A 32 -10.38 4.57 -13.42
CA ALA A 32 -11.64 5.28 -13.51
C ALA A 32 -12.30 5.14 -14.91
N LYS A 33 -11.47 5.16 -15.96
CA LYS A 33 -11.95 4.92 -17.33
C LYS A 33 -12.65 3.58 -17.47
N ALA A 34 -12.14 2.51 -16.86
CA ALA A 34 -12.81 1.20 -16.89
C ALA A 34 -14.21 1.24 -16.25
N PHE A 35 -14.41 2.01 -15.19
CA PHE A 35 -15.73 2.23 -14.58
C PHE A 35 -16.67 3.01 -15.50
N TRP A 36 -16.17 4.07 -16.13
CA TRP A 36 -16.96 4.86 -17.08
C TRP A 36 -17.35 4.07 -18.31
N ASP A 37 -16.42 3.29 -18.86
CA ASP A 37 -16.70 2.40 -20.01
C ASP A 37 -17.72 1.30 -19.65
N ALA A 38 -17.77 0.90 -18.37
CA ALA A 38 -18.78 -0.03 -17.85
C ALA A 38 -20.13 0.63 -17.51
N GLY A 39 -20.28 1.94 -17.73
CA GLY A 39 -21.54 2.66 -17.54
C GLY A 39 -21.68 3.44 -16.23
N VAL A 40 -20.64 3.53 -15.41
CA VAL A 40 -20.67 4.41 -14.23
C VAL A 40 -20.64 5.87 -14.72
N PRO A 41 -21.58 6.73 -14.31
CA PRO A 41 -21.58 8.13 -14.69
C PRO A 41 -20.32 8.86 -14.23
N LYS A 42 -19.78 9.74 -15.06
CA LYS A 42 -18.58 10.54 -14.70
C LYS A 42 -18.81 11.43 -13.49
N GLU A 43 -20.05 11.85 -13.29
CA GLU A 43 -20.49 12.65 -12.13
C GLU A 43 -20.45 11.83 -10.84
N ALA A 44 -20.64 10.51 -10.93
CA ALA A 44 -20.58 9.60 -9.76
C ALA A 44 -19.14 9.22 -9.38
N LEU A 45 -18.23 9.16 -10.37
CA LEU A 45 -16.82 8.90 -10.13
C LEU A 45 -15.97 9.94 -10.86
N GLN A 46 -15.32 10.82 -10.09
CA GLN A 46 -14.45 11.86 -10.61
C GLN A 46 -13.00 11.59 -10.23
N VAL A 47 -12.06 11.95 -11.10
CA VAL A 47 -10.62 11.88 -10.83
C VAL A 47 -10.06 13.29 -10.79
N ILE A 48 -9.38 13.61 -9.68
CA ILE A 48 -8.70 14.89 -9.53
C ILE A 48 -7.20 14.63 -9.38
N ILE A 49 -6.41 15.20 -10.30
CA ILE A 49 -4.96 15.22 -10.24
C ILE A 49 -4.55 16.61 -9.81
N THR A 50 -4.04 16.73 -8.59
CA THR A 50 -3.72 18.04 -8.01
C THR A 50 -2.54 17.96 -7.05
N GLU A 51 -1.90 19.09 -6.83
CA GLU A 51 -0.87 19.26 -5.82
C GLU A 51 -1.46 19.45 -4.42
N ARG A 52 -0.59 19.54 -3.42
CA ARG A 52 -0.95 19.52 -2.00
C ARG A 52 -1.85 20.70 -1.59
N ASP A 53 -1.59 21.89 -2.11
CA ASP A 53 -2.32 23.11 -1.71
C ASP A 53 -3.79 23.08 -2.11
N ALA A 54 -4.12 22.48 -3.25
CA ALA A 54 -5.51 22.32 -3.66
C ALA A 54 -6.21 21.15 -2.92
N LEU A 55 -5.44 20.21 -2.38
CA LEU A 55 -5.98 19.12 -1.56
C LEU A 55 -6.60 19.66 -0.26
N ASP A 56 -5.98 20.65 0.36
CA ASP A 56 -6.49 21.23 1.61
C ASP A 56 -7.85 21.91 1.39
N LYS A 57 -8.04 22.58 0.27
CA LYS A 57 -9.35 23.16 -0.11
C LYS A 57 -10.39 22.08 -0.34
N LEU A 58 -10.02 21.00 -1.03
CA LEU A 58 -10.92 19.87 -1.28
C LEU A 58 -11.34 19.20 0.03
N THR A 59 -10.39 18.90 0.92
CA THR A 59 -10.69 18.21 2.18
C THR A 59 -11.53 19.05 3.13
N GLN A 60 -11.43 20.38 3.06
CA GLN A 60 -12.23 21.32 3.86
C GLN A 60 -13.63 21.57 3.31
N ALA A 61 -13.89 21.23 2.05
CA ALA A 61 -15.18 21.47 1.42
C ALA A 61 -16.32 20.80 2.23
N PRO A 62 -17.43 21.50 2.49
CA PRO A 62 -18.54 20.98 3.28
C PRO A 62 -19.26 19.81 2.57
N GLU A 63 -19.11 19.69 1.27
CA GLU A 63 -19.65 18.61 0.45
C GLU A 63 -18.93 17.29 0.69
N ILE A 64 -17.67 17.31 1.12
CA ILE A 64 -16.93 16.09 1.46
C ILE A 64 -17.37 15.59 2.83
N LYS A 65 -18.12 14.50 2.81
CA LYS A 65 -18.73 13.90 4.01
C LYS A 65 -17.88 12.82 4.64
N HIS A 66 -17.03 12.15 3.86
CA HIS A 66 -16.14 11.09 4.32
C HIS A 66 -14.84 11.10 3.51
N ILE A 67 -13.74 10.87 4.18
CA ILE A 67 -12.42 10.73 3.54
C ILE A 67 -11.89 9.32 3.78
N ILE A 68 -11.51 8.64 2.70
CA ILE A 68 -10.78 7.37 2.76
C ILE A 68 -9.35 7.66 2.30
N LEU A 69 -8.41 7.57 3.23
CA LEU A 69 -7.00 7.83 2.98
C LEU A 69 -6.19 6.52 2.99
N THR A 70 -5.39 6.30 1.95
CA THR A 70 -4.25 5.40 2.00
C THR A 70 -3.00 6.21 1.74
N GLY A 71 -2.12 6.33 2.74
CA GLY A 71 -0.96 7.22 2.63
C GLY A 71 -0.14 7.33 3.89
N GLY A 72 0.58 8.45 4.04
CA GLY A 72 1.41 8.71 5.22
C GLY A 72 0.59 9.12 6.45
N THR A 73 1.08 8.77 7.63
CA THR A 73 0.49 9.15 8.93
C THR A 73 0.40 10.68 9.06
N ASP A 74 1.41 11.40 8.61
CA ASP A 74 1.41 12.87 8.64
C ASP A 74 0.28 13.47 7.82
N THR A 75 -0.10 12.83 6.71
CA THR A 75 -1.23 13.27 5.89
C THR A 75 -2.54 13.08 6.64
N ALA A 76 -2.74 11.93 7.29
CA ALA A 76 -3.92 11.68 8.12
C ALA A 76 -4.04 12.72 9.26
N GLN A 77 -2.93 12.95 9.95
CA GLN A 77 -2.88 13.96 11.03
C GLN A 77 -3.13 15.39 10.52
N SER A 78 -2.63 15.73 9.32
CA SER A 78 -2.89 17.02 8.71
C SER A 78 -4.38 17.22 8.41
N ILE A 79 -5.04 16.21 7.86
CA ILE A 79 -6.50 16.23 7.61
C ILE A 79 -7.26 16.45 8.91
N LEU A 80 -6.94 15.71 9.96
CA LEU A 80 -7.60 15.85 11.26
C LEU A 80 -7.34 17.19 11.94
N ARG A 81 -6.17 17.79 11.72
CA ARG A 81 -5.89 19.15 12.24
C ARG A 81 -6.71 20.21 11.53
N THR A 82 -6.91 20.08 10.22
CA THR A 82 -7.65 21.06 9.41
C THR A 82 -9.17 20.89 9.50
N LYS A 83 -9.64 19.65 9.66
CA LYS A 83 -11.08 19.33 9.76
C LYS A 83 -11.32 18.23 10.80
N PRO A 84 -11.24 18.55 12.11
CA PRO A 84 -11.29 17.57 13.20
C PRO A 84 -12.55 16.70 13.23
N THR A 85 -13.65 17.20 12.70
CA THR A 85 -14.95 16.52 12.70
C THR A 85 -15.21 15.66 11.47
N THR A 86 -14.25 15.58 10.53
CA THR A 86 -14.42 14.78 9.32
C THR A 86 -14.31 13.29 9.65
N PRO A 87 -15.30 12.47 9.25
CA PRO A 87 -15.14 11.03 9.25
C PRO A 87 -13.97 10.64 8.35
N LEU A 88 -12.91 10.08 8.94
CA LEU A 88 -11.69 9.69 8.26
C LEU A 88 -11.43 8.20 8.48
N SER A 89 -11.42 7.42 7.39
CA SER A 89 -10.90 6.06 7.36
C SER A 89 -9.49 6.11 6.80
N ALA A 90 -8.47 5.85 7.63
CA ALA A 90 -7.08 6.02 7.24
C ALA A 90 -6.30 4.71 7.38
N GLU A 91 -5.72 4.26 6.28
CA GLU A 91 -4.70 3.22 6.21
C GLU A 91 -3.35 3.92 6.03
N THR A 92 -2.49 3.84 7.03
CA THR A 92 -1.20 4.53 7.03
C THR A 92 -0.04 3.55 7.11
N GLY A 93 1.17 4.07 7.28
CA GLY A 93 2.37 3.25 7.38
C GLY A 93 2.42 2.42 8.66
N GLY A 94 3.28 1.41 8.65
CA GLY A 94 3.50 0.52 9.77
C GLY A 94 4.90 -0.06 9.78
N LYS A 95 5.20 -0.81 10.85
CA LYS A 95 6.45 -1.55 11.06
C LYS A 95 6.07 -3.03 11.28
N ASN A 96 5.63 -3.68 10.20
CA ASN A 96 5.11 -5.04 10.27
C ASN A 96 6.20 -6.05 10.66
N ALA A 97 5.85 -6.96 11.54
CA ALA A 97 6.78 -7.96 12.05
C ALA A 97 6.34 -9.38 11.70
N ILE A 98 7.31 -10.22 11.40
CA ILE A 98 7.17 -11.67 11.44
C ILE A 98 7.89 -12.17 12.67
N ILE A 99 7.25 -13.05 13.44
CA ILE A 99 7.80 -13.68 14.63
C ILE A 99 8.09 -15.14 14.32
N CYS A 100 9.35 -15.55 14.50
CA CYS A 100 9.80 -16.93 14.32
C CYS A 100 10.23 -17.50 15.66
N THR A 101 9.51 -18.51 16.13
CA THR A 101 9.81 -19.23 17.36
C THR A 101 10.55 -20.55 17.09
N ALA A 102 11.07 -21.18 18.12
CA ALA A 102 11.79 -22.47 18.01
C ALA A 102 10.90 -23.61 17.45
N SER A 103 9.58 -23.51 17.57
CA SER A 103 8.65 -24.49 17.00
C SER A 103 8.31 -24.28 15.54
N ALA A 104 8.78 -23.18 14.93
CA ALA A 104 8.53 -22.90 13.53
C ALA A 104 9.39 -23.78 12.61
N ASP A 105 8.84 -24.11 11.44
CA ASP A 105 9.66 -24.58 10.33
C ASP A 105 10.54 -23.43 9.85
N MET A 106 11.86 -23.56 10.05
CA MET A 106 12.83 -22.50 9.79
C MET A 106 12.91 -22.14 8.31
N ASP A 107 12.87 -23.12 7.42
CA ASP A 107 12.99 -22.88 5.98
C ASP A 107 11.75 -22.16 5.47
N HIS A 108 10.57 -22.56 5.92
CA HIS A 108 9.33 -21.89 5.61
C HIS A 108 9.28 -20.45 6.19
N ALA A 109 9.75 -20.25 7.42
CA ALA A 109 9.81 -18.94 8.04
C ALA A 109 10.73 -17.98 7.30
N ILE A 110 11.92 -18.44 6.90
CA ILE A 110 12.88 -17.65 6.09
C ILE A 110 12.27 -17.29 4.74
N MET A 111 11.70 -18.27 4.04
CA MET A 111 11.06 -18.05 2.74
C MET A 111 9.92 -17.03 2.83
N SER A 112 9.07 -17.16 3.85
CA SER A 112 7.95 -16.24 4.10
C SER A 112 8.44 -14.83 4.45
N ALA A 113 9.50 -14.72 5.25
CA ALA A 113 10.10 -13.44 5.60
C ALA A 113 10.70 -12.74 4.37
N CYS A 114 11.47 -13.44 3.55
CA CYS A 114 12.04 -12.90 2.31
C CYS A 114 10.93 -12.50 1.31
N HIS A 115 9.92 -13.34 1.12
CA HIS A 115 8.79 -13.04 0.25
C HIS A 115 8.05 -11.78 0.74
N SER A 116 7.74 -11.70 2.03
CA SER A 116 7.03 -10.57 2.61
C SER A 116 7.86 -9.27 2.56
N ALA A 117 9.18 -9.35 2.81
CA ALA A 117 10.04 -8.18 2.84
C ALA A 117 10.34 -7.60 1.45
N PHE A 118 10.51 -8.47 0.45
CA PHE A 118 11.06 -8.07 -0.86
C PHE A 118 10.06 -8.14 -2.01
N SER A 119 8.92 -8.81 -1.86
CA SER A 119 7.87 -8.76 -2.89
C SER A 119 7.46 -7.32 -3.18
N ASN A 120 7.26 -7.01 -4.46
CA ASN A 120 6.93 -5.65 -4.91
C ASN A 120 8.01 -4.61 -4.48
N ALA A 121 9.26 -5.03 -4.37
CA ALA A 121 10.40 -4.25 -3.88
C ALA A 121 10.19 -3.68 -2.46
N GLY A 122 9.45 -4.40 -1.60
CA GLY A 122 9.10 -3.94 -0.25
C GLY A 122 8.10 -2.79 -0.19
N GLN A 123 7.54 -2.38 -1.34
CA GLN A 123 6.66 -1.22 -1.47
C GLN A 123 5.19 -1.57 -1.18
N LYS A 124 4.94 -2.24 -0.06
CA LYS A 124 3.60 -2.59 0.43
C LYS A 124 3.45 -2.15 1.88
N CYS A 125 2.26 -1.67 2.26
CA CYS A 125 1.95 -1.34 3.65
C CYS A 125 2.06 -2.56 4.58
N SER A 126 1.89 -3.77 4.04
CA SER A 126 2.00 -5.05 4.76
C SER A 126 3.36 -5.73 4.63
N ALA A 127 4.35 -5.12 3.97
CA ALA A 127 5.67 -5.72 3.84
C ALA A 127 6.34 -5.92 5.21
N CYS A 128 7.00 -7.06 5.39
CA CYS A 128 7.77 -7.32 6.60
C CYS A 128 8.91 -6.31 6.72
N SER A 129 8.98 -5.63 7.85
CA SER A 129 10.01 -4.65 8.19
C SER A 129 10.86 -5.08 9.37
N LEU A 130 10.36 -6.05 10.15
CA LEU A 130 11.05 -6.64 11.29
C LEU A 130 10.90 -8.15 11.24
N PHE A 131 12.02 -8.85 11.30
CA PHE A 131 12.04 -10.30 11.49
C PHE A 131 12.51 -10.59 12.91
N LEU A 132 11.57 -10.85 13.81
CA LEU A 132 11.83 -11.15 15.22
C LEU A 132 12.02 -12.65 15.36
N VAL A 133 13.23 -13.04 15.70
CA VAL A 133 13.63 -14.45 15.74
C VAL A 133 13.99 -14.83 17.17
N GLU A 134 13.43 -15.93 17.65
CA GLU A 134 13.80 -16.48 18.95
C GLU A 134 15.30 -16.76 19.00
N ARG A 135 15.96 -16.48 20.15
CA ARG A 135 17.41 -16.59 20.30
C ARG A 135 17.93 -17.98 19.89
N SER A 136 17.24 -19.04 20.29
CA SER A 136 17.61 -20.43 19.98
C SER A 136 17.64 -20.72 18.46
N VAL A 137 16.82 -20.04 17.66
CA VAL A 137 16.81 -20.11 16.19
C VAL A 137 17.88 -19.21 15.61
N TYR A 138 18.00 -17.97 16.12
CA TYR A 138 18.96 -16.98 15.63
C TYR A 138 20.42 -17.41 15.82
N GLU A 139 20.73 -18.14 16.89
CA GLU A 139 22.07 -18.67 17.20
C GLU A 139 22.41 -19.96 16.45
N ARG A 140 21.48 -20.53 15.69
CA ARG A 140 21.76 -21.68 14.84
C ARG A 140 22.80 -21.31 13.77
N PRO A 141 23.81 -22.16 13.54
CA PRO A 141 24.87 -21.87 12.56
C PRO A 141 24.35 -21.64 11.13
N ASP A 142 23.29 -22.38 10.74
CA ASP A 142 22.72 -22.38 9.39
C ASP A 142 21.69 -21.27 9.16
N PHE A 143 21.17 -20.62 10.20
CA PHE A 143 20.10 -19.63 10.08
C PHE A 143 20.48 -18.43 9.18
N ARG A 144 21.62 -17.82 9.49
CA ARG A 144 22.08 -16.62 8.76
C ARG A 144 22.47 -16.93 7.32
N GLU A 145 23.07 -18.07 7.08
CA GLU A 145 23.44 -18.53 5.74
C GLU A 145 22.18 -18.75 4.89
N LYS A 146 21.22 -19.51 5.38
CA LYS A 146 19.94 -19.75 4.70
C LYS A 146 19.17 -18.46 4.43
N LEU A 147 19.12 -17.52 5.38
CA LEU A 147 18.46 -16.23 5.19
C LEU A 147 19.15 -15.41 4.09
N LYS A 148 20.49 -15.39 4.10
CA LYS A 148 21.29 -14.71 3.08
C LYS A 148 21.06 -15.34 1.71
N ASP A 149 21.13 -16.65 1.61
CA ASP A 149 20.95 -17.38 0.34
C ASP A 149 19.54 -17.17 -0.22
N CYS A 150 18.51 -17.23 0.63
CA CYS A 150 17.14 -16.93 0.23
C CYS A 150 17.02 -15.50 -0.31
N ALA A 151 17.54 -14.52 0.40
CA ALA A 151 17.45 -13.12 -0.02
C ALA A 151 18.25 -12.86 -1.31
N THR A 152 19.44 -13.42 -1.46
CA THR A 152 20.29 -13.21 -2.64
C THR A 152 19.85 -14.02 -3.86
N SER A 153 19.04 -15.05 -3.69
CA SER A 153 18.44 -15.81 -4.79
C SER A 153 17.35 -15.05 -5.55
N LEU A 154 16.81 -13.98 -4.95
CA LEU A 154 15.75 -13.20 -5.56
C LEU A 154 16.29 -12.43 -6.78
N LYS A 155 15.73 -12.70 -7.94
CA LYS A 155 16.10 -12.01 -9.17
C LYS A 155 15.53 -10.61 -9.18
N VAL A 156 16.42 -9.63 -9.28
CA VAL A 156 16.07 -8.19 -9.34
C VAL A 156 16.18 -7.71 -10.79
N GLY A 157 15.20 -6.97 -11.27
CA GLY A 157 15.27 -6.43 -12.63
C GLY A 157 13.97 -5.78 -13.11
N GLY A 158 13.96 -5.37 -14.38
CA GLY A 158 12.83 -4.70 -15.01
C GLY A 158 11.58 -5.57 -15.11
N VAL A 159 10.42 -4.91 -15.16
CA VAL A 159 9.09 -5.55 -15.15
C VAL A 159 8.77 -6.37 -16.40
N TRP A 160 9.52 -6.16 -17.48
CA TRP A 160 9.30 -6.88 -18.76
C TRP A 160 9.86 -8.31 -18.78
N ASN A 161 10.64 -8.69 -17.77
CA ASN A 161 11.11 -10.04 -17.63
C ASN A 161 10.34 -10.74 -16.51
N ALA A 162 9.46 -11.68 -16.89
CA ALA A 162 8.60 -12.41 -15.96
C ALA A 162 9.39 -13.29 -14.95
N GLY A 163 10.68 -13.54 -15.21
CA GLY A 163 11.56 -14.26 -14.27
C GLY A 163 12.08 -13.38 -13.12
N ASN A 164 11.88 -12.07 -13.15
CA ASN A 164 12.28 -11.18 -12.07
C ASN A 164 11.23 -11.18 -10.95
N ILE A 165 11.69 -11.29 -9.72
CA ILE A 165 10.84 -11.34 -8.51
C ILE A 165 10.73 -9.94 -7.88
N VAL A 166 11.84 -9.21 -7.89
CA VAL A 166 11.91 -7.86 -7.30
C VAL A 166 12.02 -6.84 -8.44
N GLY A 167 11.01 -6.04 -8.57
CA GLY A 167 10.94 -4.96 -9.58
C GLY A 167 11.68 -3.69 -9.14
N PRO A 168 11.61 -2.62 -9.96
CA PRO A 168 12.22 -1.34 -9.63
C PRO A 168 11.48 -0.65 -8.48
N MET A 169 12.19 0.22 -7.78
CA MET A 169 11.60 1.21 -6.88
C MET A 169 10.88 2.28 -7.69
N ILE A 170 9.86 2.90 -7.11
CA ILE A 170 9.09 3.96 -7.81
C ILE A 170 9.84 5.29 -7.85
N THR A 171 10.70 5.54 -6.86
CA THR A 171 11.57 6.73 -6.77
C THR A 171 12.91 6.35 -6.15
#